data_f8aa349d11f198201a07e78a3d04850e
#
_entry.id   f8aa349d11f198201a07e78a3d04850e
#
_cell.length_a   1.000
_cell.length_b   1.000
_cell.length_c   1.000
_cell.angle_alpha   90.00
_cell.angle_beta   90.00
_cell.angle_gamma   90.00
#
_symmetry.space_group_name_H-M   'P 1'
#
loop_
_entity.id
_entity.type
_entity.pdbx_description
1 polymer ?
#
loop_
_entity_poly.entity_id
_entity_poly.type
_entity_poly.pdbx_seq_one_letter_code
_entity_poly.pdbx_strand_id
1 'polypeptide(L)'
;MKQGKIILGSEEWCSLPELGIPAIKARVDSGAKTPALHAVNIAPFIKEGEDWVRFDINPIQKNEKTIIHCESKLIDKRIVKSSSGYREQRYVIQTMLEIGNEIWPIEMTLTNRDSMGFRMLLGREAMSGRTMVDPEEKYVLGQPSVESLKELYKNASARRTGLKIGLLASNPSLYSNRRIMEAGEARGHEMHFLNIKECYMKLDADKPEIHYRGGKVLDNFDAVIPRIRPSITFYGCALTRQFEAMKVFCLNSAKAITQSRDKLYSLQLLLHHGVDIPTTGF
;
A
#
# COMPACT_ATOMS: atom_id res chain seq x y z
N MET A 1 -15.02 38.24 -3.66
CA MET A 1 -16.17 37.75 -2.84
C MET A 1 -15.61 36.81 -1.79
N LYS A 2 -15.85 37.02 -0.50
CA LYS A 2 -15.51 36.04 0.54
C LYS A 2 -16.38 34.82 0.28
N GLN A 3 -15.77 33.70 -0.10
CA GLN A 3 -16.45 32.41 -0.22
C GLN A 3 -17.13 32.11 1.12
N GLY A 4 -18.42 31.78 1.12
CA GLY A 4 -19.17 31.46 2.35
C GLY A 4 -18.50 30.28 3.04
N LYS A 5 -18.38 30.31 4.36
CA LYS A 5 -17.84 29.18 5.12
C LYS A 5 -18.84 28.03 5.13
N ILE A 6 -18.34 26.80 5.03
CA ILE A 6 -19.13 25.59 5.18
C ILE A 6 -19.54 25.43 6.64
N ILE A 7 -20.81 25.13 6.90
CA ILE A 7 -21.29 24.79 8.25
C ILE A 7 -21.13 23.28 8.45
N LEU A 8 -20.45 22.89 9.52
CA LEU A 8 -20.25 21.51 9.95
C LEU A 8 -20.98 21.28 11.26
N GLY A 9 -21.51 20.08 11.45
CA GLY A 9 -21.99 19.62 12.75
C GLY A 9 -20.85 19.13 13.66
N SER A 10 -21.18 18.63 14.83
CA SER A 10 -20.23 18.01 15.75
C SER A 10 -19.65 16.68 15.24
N GLU A 11 -20.31 16.05 14.27
CA GLU A 11 -19.91 14.83 13.55
C GLU A 11 -20.24 15.02 12.08
N GLU A 12 -19.31 14.63 11.19
CA GLU A 12 -19.52 14.72 9.74
C GLU A 12 -18.96 13.50 9.01
N TRP A 13 -19.48 13.26 7.81
CA TRP A 13 -18.91 12.34 6.86
C TRP A 13 -18.02 13.10 5.88
N CYS A 14 -16.85 12.54 5.61
CA CYS A 14 -15.88 13.07 4.66
C CYS A 14 -15.22 11.93 3.88
N SER A 15 -14.46 12.26 2.84
CA SER A 15 -13.64 11.31 2.10
C SER A 15 -12.17 11.75 2.10
N LEU A 16 -11.27 10.79 1.88
CA LEU A 16 -9.84 10.99 1.69
C LEU A 16 -9.45 10.28 0.38
N PRO A 17 -9.69 10.92 -0.76
CA PRO A 17 -9.62 10.25 -2.07
C PRO A 17 -8.23 9.73 -2.42
N GLU A 18 -7.15 10.43 -2.03
CA GLU A 18 -5.78 9.98 -2.25
C GLU A 18 -5.41 8.72 -1.45
N LEU A 19 -6.08 8.49 -0.32
CA LEU A 19 -5.92 7.28 0.49
C LEU A 19 -6.91 6.17 0.11
N GLY A 20 -7.75 6.40 -0.92
CA GLY A 20 -8.76 5.44 -1.34
C GLY A 20 -9.90 5.25 -0.33
N ILE A 21 -10.14 6.23 0.54
CA ILE A 21 -11.20 6.20 1.56
C ILE A 21 -12.40 7.02 1.06
N PRO A 22 -13.44 6.36 0.52
CA PRO A 22 -14.58 7.05 -0.09
C PRO A 22 -15.52 7.68 0.94
N ALA A 23 -15.55 7.19 2.17
CA ALA A 23 -16.38 7.75 3.24
C ALA A 23 -15.84 7.36 4.62
N ILE A 24 -15.57 8.33 5.47
CA ILE A 24 -15.15 8.11 6.86
C ILE A 24 -15.88 9.08 7.79
N LYS A 25 -16.32 8.56 8.93
CA LYS A 25 -16.95 9.39 9.94
C LYS A 25 -15.91 10.09 10.80
N ALA A 26 -15.96 11.42 10.82
CA ALA A 26 -15.08 12.26 11.58
C ALA A 26 -15.79 12.91 12.78
N ARG A 27 -15.11 13.00 13.91
CA ARG A 27 -15.47 13.90 15.01
C ARG A 27 -14.87 15.27 14.70
N VAL A 28 -15.71 16.28 14.66
CA VAL A 28 -15.27 17.67 14.51
C VAL A 28 -14.83 18.18 15.87
N ASP A 29 -13.57 18.58 16.00
CA ASP A 29 -12.95 18.95 17.28
C ASP A 29 -12.13 20.24 17.12
N SER A 30 -12.74 21.38 17.46
CA SER A 30 -12.08 22.68 17.44
C SER A 30 -11.02 22.84 18.55
N GLY A 31 -11.02 21.97 19.57
CA GLY A 31 -10.01 21.93 20.62
C GLY A 31 -8.70 21.28 20.17
N ALA A 32 -8.78 20.31 19.29
CA ALA A 32 -7.59 19.66 18.72
C ALA A 32 -6.94 20.53 17.63
N LYS A 33 -5.61 20.64 17.68
CA LYS A 33 -4.86 21.42 16.68
C LYS A 33 -4.87 20.71 15.33
N THR A 34 -4.32 19.51 15.26
CA THR A 34 -4.07 18.76 14.02
C THR A 34 -5.07 17.62 13.88
N PRO A 35 -5.59 17.36 12.68
CA PRO A 35 -6.39 16.16 12.40
C PRO A 35 -5.66 14.87 12.75
N ALA A 36 -6.43 13.84 13.11
CA ALA A 36 -5.89 12.52 13.41
C ALA A 36 -6.71 11.42 12.73
N LEU A 37 -6.01 10.47 12.12
CA LEU A 37 -6.58 9.32 11.45
C LEU A 37 -6.21 8.06 12.22
N HIS A 38 -7.19 7.18 12.45
CA HIS A 38 -6.93 5.85 12.95
C HIS A 38 -6.12 5.06 11.95
N ALA A 39 -4.97 4.58 12.37
CA ALA A 39 -4.08 3.76 11.57
C ALA A 39 -3.41 2.70 12.43
N VAL A 40 -3.24 1.51 11.86
CA VAL A 40 -2.50 0.39 12.43
C VAL A 40 -1.43 -0.08 11.45
N ASN A 41 -0.51 -0.94 11.88
CA ASN A 41 0.58 -1.47 11.05
C ASN A 41 1.41 -0.36 10.38
N ILE A 42 1.60 0.75 11.07
CA ILE A 42 2.31 1.93 10.55
C ILE A 42 3.79 1.60 10.40
N ALA A 43 4.31 1.64 9.18
CA ALA A 43 5.70 1.34 8.86
C ALA A 43 6.29 2.36 7.87
N PRO A 44 7.31 3.12 8.27
CA PRO A 44 8.02 4.01 7.36
C PRO A 44 8.90 3.19 6.38
N PHE A 45 9.08 3.70 5.16
CA PHE A 45 9.93 3.12 4.14
C PHE A 45 10.41 4.20 3.17
N ILE A 46 11.41 3.87 2.34
CA ILE A 46 11.91 4.76 1.30
C ILE A 46 11.33 4.34 -0.05
N LYS A 47 10.77 5.30 -0.77
CA LYS A 47 10.27 5.13 -2.12
C LYS A 47 10.82 6.26 -3.00
N GLU A 48 11.54 5.90 -4.06
CA GLU A 48 12.16 6.85 -4.99
C GLU A 48 13.08 7.91 -4.31
N GLY A 49 13.75 7.50 -3.21
CA GLY A 49 14.64 8.37 -2.45
C GLY A 49 13.92 9.30 -1.46
N GLU A 50 12.61 9.22 -1.32
CA GLU A 50 11.80 10.00 -0.39
C GLU A 50 11.24 9.14 0.76
N ASP A 51 10.99 9.78 1.90
CA ASP A 51 10.36 9.14 3.04
C ASP A 51 8.86 8.93 2.80
N TRP A 52 8.41 7.69 2.92
CA TRP A 52 7.02 7.27 2.82
C TRP A 52 6.60 6.49 4.05
N VAL A 53 5.30 6.40 4.27
CA VAL A 53 4.71 5.56 5.31
C VAL A 53 3.58 4.73 4.72
N ARG A 54 3.56 3.44 5.05
CA ARG A 54 2.42 2.55 4.79
C ARG A 54 1.71 2.25 6.10
N PHE A 55 0.41 2.06 6.02
CA PHE A 55 -0.45 1.82 7.17
C PHE A 55 -1.79 1.23 6.73
N ASP A 56 -2.48 0.63 7.66
CA ASP A 56 -3.80 0.05 7.44
C ASP A 56 -4.87 0.86 8.17
N ILE A 57 -6.03 0.97 7.55
CA ILE A 57 -7.19 1.67 8.12
C ILE A 57 -8.41 0.76 8.09
N ASN A 58 -9.16 0.74 9.21
CA ASN A 58 -10.51 0.22 9.27
C ASN A 58 -11.49 1.41 9.28
N PRO A 59 -11.94 1.89 8.12
CA PRO A 59 -12.66 3.19 8.05
C PRO A 59 -14.08 3.13 8.63
N ILE A 60 -14.68 1.95 8.66
CA ILE A 60 -16.04 1.75 9.16
C ILE A 60 -15.98 1.35 10.64
N GLN A 61 -16.66 2.12 11.48
CA GLN A 61 -16.74 1.82 12.91
C GLN A 61 -17.36 0.46 13.18
N LYS A 62 -16.82 -0.29 14.14
CA LYS A 62 -17.26 -1.64 14.52
C LYS A 62 -17.20 -2.67 13.38
N ASN A 63 -16.47 -2.40 12.32
CA ASN A 63 -16.24 -3.30 11.21
C ASN A 63 -14.73 -3.52 11.01
N GLU A 64 -14.23 -4.66 11.44
CA GLU A 64 -12.82 -5.06 11.28
C GLU A 64 -12.53 -5.77 9.96
N LYS A 65 -13.58 -6.10 9.19
CA LYS A 65 -13.45 -6.83 7.93
C LYS A 65 -13.05 -5.94 6.75
N THR A 66 -13.40 -4.64 6.82
CA THR A 66 -13.05 -3.68 5.78
C THR A 66 -11.73 -3.03 6.16
N ILE A 67 -10.64 -3.45 5.51
CA ILE A 67 -9.31 -2.90 5.69
C ILE A 67 -8.92 -2.21 4.39
N ILE A 68 -8.38 -0.98 4.49
CA ILE A 68 -7.76 -0.27 3.37
C ILE A 68 -6.27 -0.14 3.68
N HIS A 69 -5.46 -0.63 2.76
CA HIS A 69 -4.01 -0.48 2.80
C HIS A 69 -3.63 0.84 2.13
N CYS A 70 -2.97 1.72 2.87
CA CYS A 70 -2.62 3.05 2.43
C CYS A 70 -1.10 3.22 2.35
N GLU A 71 -0.65 4.01 1.38
CA GLU A 71 0.70 4.56 1.33
C GLU A 71 0.59 6.07 1.14
N SER A 72 1.42 6.82 1.84
CA SER A 72 1.51 8.28 1.68
C SER A 72 2.93 8.77 1.91
N LYS A 73 3.27 9.90 1.30
CA LYS A 73 4.52 10.59 1.59
C LYS A 73 4.53 11.03 3.05
N LEU A 74 5.62 10.73 3.75
CA LEU A 74 5.85 11.18 5.11
C LEU A 74 6.38 12.61 5.08
N ILE A 75 5.66 13.56 5.69
CA ILE A 75 6.07 14.95 5.71
C ILE A 75 6.73 15.37 7.01
N ASP A 76 6.38 14.69 8.14
CA ASP A 76 6.93 15.05 9.45
C ASP A 76 6.72 13.93 10.49
N LYS A 77 7.41 14.06 11.62
CA LYS A 77 7.21 13.26 12.84
C LYS A 77 7.02 14.23 14.01
N ARG A 78 5.82 14.27 14.58
CA ARG A 78 5.46 15.22 15.64
C ARG A 78 5.18 14.51 16.97
N ILE A 79 5.57 15.15 18.07
CA ILE A 79 5.12 14.74 19.41
C ILE A 79 3.77 15.38 19.66
N VAL A 80 2.73 14.56 19.77
CA VAL A 80 1.37 14.99 20.06
C VAL A 80 1.05 14.65 21.53
N LYS A 81 0.54 15.64 22.26
CA LYS A 81 0.06 15.48 23.63
C LYS A 81 -1.44 15.21 23.58
N SER A 82 -1.87 14.07 24.13
CA SER A 82 -3.30 13.73 24.26
C SER A 82 -3.98 14.57 25.35
N SER A 83 -5.30 14.60 25.36
CA SER A 83 -6.11 15.22 26.42
C SER A 83 -5.82 14.64 27.81
N SER A 84 -5.40 13.37 27.88
CA SER A 84 -4.95 12.69 29.12
C SER A 84 -3.50 13.01 29.51
N GLY A 85 -2.81 13.89 28.77
CA GLY A 85 -1.43 14.30 29.05
C GLY A 85 -0.35 13.36 28.49
N TYR A 86 -0.70 12.22 27.93
CA TYR A 86 0.25 11.29 27.31
C TYR A 86 0.87 11.89 26.04
N ARG A 87 2.18 11.73 25.87
CA ARG A 87 2.94 12.20 24.70
C ARG A 87 3.27 11.00 23.80
N GLU A 88 2.91 11.11 22.55
CA GLU A 88 3.15 10.10 21.52
C GLU A 88 3.81 10.74 20.30
N GLN A 89 4.85 10.11 19.78
CA GLN A 89 5.41 10.50 18.47
C GLN A 89 4.53 9.91 17.37
N ARG A 90 4.03 10.78 16.49
CA ARG A 90 3.16 10.39 15.37
C ARG A 90 3.76 10.79 14.05
N TYR A 91 3.56 9.94 13.04
CA TYR A 91 3.84 10.27 11.65
C TYR A 91 2.78 11.23 11.13
N VAL A 92 3.21 12.18 10.30
CA VAL A 92 2.36 13.18 9.67
C VAL A 92 2.39 12.98 8.16
N ILE A 93 1.22 12.92 7.56
CA ILE A 93 1.02 12.84 6.12
C ILE A 93 0.25 14.06 5.64
N GLN A 94 0.35 14.35 4.34
CA GLN A 94 -0.56 15.28 3.66
C GLN A 94 -1.50 14.48 2.77
N THR A 95 -2.77 14.85 2.76
CA THR A 95 -3.79 14.24 1.90
C THR A 95 -4.90 15.21 1.59
N MET A 96 -5.66 14.94 0.54
CA MET A 96 -6.85 15.72 0.22
C MET A 96 -8.01 15.31 1.12
N LEU A 97 -8.64 16.30 1.76
CA LEU A 97 -9.92 16.15 2.46
C LEU A 97 -11.03 16.63 1.53
N GLU A 98 -12.01 15.77 1.31
CA GLU A 98 -13.26 16.14 0.66
C GLU A 98 -14.39 16.08 1.68
N ILE A 99 -15.13 17.18 1.81
CA ILE A 99 -16.27 17.31 2.73
C ILE A 99 -17.34 18.21 2.10
N GLY A 100 -18.56 17.71 2.01
CA GLY A 100 -19.61 18.34 1.20
C GLY A 100 -19.18 18.40 -0.27
N ASN A 101 -19.16 19.58 -0.85
CA ASN A 101 -18.78 19.83 -2.25
C ASN A 101 -17.38 20.46 -2.37
N GLU A 102 -16.63 20.49 -1.29
CA GLU A 102 -15.32 21.16 -1.25
C GLU A 102 -14.21 20.15 -1.02
N ILE A 103 -13.05 20.43 -1.61
CA ILE A 103 -11.84 19.59 -1.48
C ILE A 103 -10.61 20.48 -1.25
N TRP A 104 -9.77 20.12 -0.27
CA TRP A 104 -8.52 20.83 0.00
C TRP A 104 -7.48 19.95 0.70
N PRO A 105 -6.19 20.26 0.59
CA PRO A 105 -5.13 19.52 1.27
C PRO A 105 -5.15 19.81 2.78
N ILE A 106 -4.91 18.76 3.56
CA ILE A 106 -4.75 18.83 5.02
C ILE A 106 -3.53 18.03 5.47
N GLU A 107 -2.89 18.45 6.55
CA GLU A 107 -1.96 17.62 7.30
C GLU A 107 -2.71 16.76 8.31
N MET A 108 -2.30 15.51 8.46
CA MET A 108 -2.99 14.55 9.31
C MET A 108 -1.99 13.67 10.04
N THR A 109 -2.20 13.45 11.33
CA THR A 109 -1.40 12.54 12.15
C THR A 109 -1.97 11.12 12.12
N LEU A 110 -1.10 10.12 12.05
CA LEU A 110 -1.47 8.70 12.12
C LEU A 110 -1.31 8.21 13.58
N THR A 111 -2.35 7.57 14.11
CA THR A 111 -2.34 7.03 15.47
C THR A 111 -3.40 5.95 15.65
N ASN A 112 -3.18 5.02 16.58
CA ASN A 112 -4.22 4.06 16.94
C ASN A 112 -5.33 4.76 17.76
N ARG A 113 -6.57 4.65 17.27
CA ARG A 113 -7.77 5.22 17.89
C ARG A 113 -8.84 4.16 18.19
N ASP A 114 -8.46 2.88 18.33
CA ASP A 114 -9.41 1.78 18.56
C ASP A 114 -10.34 1.99 19.75
N SER A 115 -9.80 2.53 20.83
CA SER A 115 -10.56 2.85 22.06
C SER A 115 -11.44 4.08 21.94
N MET A 116 -11.34 4.84 20.82
CA MET A 116 -12.08 6.08 20.60
C MET A 116 -13.27 5.83 19.68
N GLY A 117 -14.39 6.50 19.92
CA GLY A 117 -15.63 6.31 19.16
C GLY A 117 -15.57 6.76 17.68
N PHE A 118 -14.44 7.31 17.21
CA PHE A 118 -14.29 7.84 15.84
C PHE A 118 -12.93 7.46 15.25
N ARG A 119 -12.98 6.96 14.02
CA ARG A 119 -11.78 6.60 13.25
C ARG A 119 -11.01 7.83 12.74
N MET A 120 -11.68 8.97 12.65
CA MET A 120 -11.07 10.23 12.26
C MET A 120 -11.49 11.35 13.23
N LEU A 121 -10.55 12.25 13.49
CA LEU A 121 -10.76 13.52 14.19
C LEU A 121 -10.38 14.64 13.23
N LEU A 122 -11.27 15.60 13.03
CA LEU A 122 -11.07 16.77 12.21
C LEU A 122 -10.67 17.94 13.11
N GLY A 123 -9.38 18.23 13.18
CA GLY A 123 -8.83 19.30 14.00
C GLY A 123 -8.94 20.67 13.34
N ARG A 124 -8.73 21.73 14.13
CA ARG A 124 -8.96 23.12 13.68
C ARG A 124 -8.04 23.56 12.51
N GLU A 125 -6.85 22.98 12.36
CA GLU A 125 -5.97 23.32 11.21
C GLU A 125 -6.60 22.95 9.88
N ALA A 126 -7.31 21.82 9.81
CA ALA A 126 -8.05 21.44 8.60
C ALA A 126 -9.27 22.31 8.34
N MET A 127 -9.81 22.95 9.36
CA MET A 127 -11.05 23.74 9.31
C MET A 127 -10.80 25.25 9.16
N SER A 128 -9.62 25.72 9.54
CA SER A 128 -9.33 27.14 9.68
C SER A 128 -9.57 27.92 8.38
N GLY A 129 -10.34 29.00 8.49
CA GLY A 129 -10.67 29.88 7.38
C GLY A 129 -11.77 29.36 6.45
N ARG A 130 -12.15 28.08 6.54
CA ARG A 130 -13.06 27.38 5.61
C ARG A 130 -14.40 27.02 6.19
N THR A 131 -14.47 26.73 7.49
CA THR A 131 -15.68 26.16 8.11
C THR A 131 -16.14 26.95 9.33
N MET A 132 -17.41 26.76 9.68
CA MET A 132 -18.01 27.08 10.98
C MET A 132 -18.57 25.78 11.56
N VAL A 133 -18.55 25.64 12.89
CA VAL A 133 -19.04 24.44 13.55
C VAL A 133 -20.28 24.78 14.37
N ASP A 134 -21.37 24.07 14.08
CA ASP A 134 -22.56 24.04 14.93
C ASP A 134 -22.47 22.81 15.85
N PRO A 135 -22.24 22.97 17.15
CA PRO A 135 -22.06 21.85 18.05
C PRO A 135 -23.35 21.09 18.38
N GLU A 136 -24.51 21.67 18.13
CA GLU A 136 -25.83 21.05 18.37
C GLU A 136 -26.19 20.07 17.26
N GLU A 137 -25.71 20.32 16.03
CA GLU A 137 -26.04 19.55 14.85
C GLU A 137 -25.04 18.40 14.57
N LYS A 138 -25.50 17.43 13.79
CA LYS A 138 -24.68 16.32 13.27
C LYS A 138 -25.03 16.06 11.82
N TYR A 139 -24.02 15.70 11.05
CA TYR A 139 -24.18 15.31 9.64
C TYR A 139 -24.93 16.37 8.81
N VAL A 140 -24.61 17.64 9.05
CA VAL A 140 -25.20 18.79 8.33
C VAL A 140 -25.03 18.67 6.81
N LEU A 141 -23.93 18.05 6.39
CA LEU A 141 -23.62 17.82 4.99
C LEU A 141 -24.15 16.49 4.44
N GLY A 142 -24.95 15.79 5.24
CA GLY A 142 -25.56 14.53 4.88
C GLY A 142 -24.88 13.31 5.48
N GLN A 143 -25.58 12.19 5.41
CA GLN A 143 -25.13 10.90 5.92
C GLN A 143 -25.37 9.81 4.85
N PRO A 144 -24.35 9.04 4.45
CA PRO A 144 -24.54 7.92 3.56
C PRO A 144 -25.37 6.80 4.24
N SER A 145 -26.23 6.14 3.48
CA SER A 145 -26.95 4.96 3.96
C SER A 145 -26.00 3.78 4.17
N VAL A 146 -26.40 2.78 4.94
CA VAL A 146 -25.61 1.56 5.17
C VAL A 146 -25.33 0.83 3.85
N GLU A 147 -26.31 0.80 2.95
CA GLU A 147 -26.23 0.20 1.62
C GLU A 147 -25.22 0.97 0.75
N SER A 148 -25.33 2.30 0.74
CA SER A 148 -24.42 3.20 0.03
C SER A 148 -22.98 3.03 0.52
N LEU A 149 -22.76 2.94 1.83
CA LEU A 149 -21.43 2.67 2.39
C LEU A 149 -20.86 1.32 1.92
N LYS A 150 -21.68 0.27 1.94
CA LYS A 150 -21.24 -1.06 1.45
C LYS A 150 -20.83 -1.01 -0.02
N GLU A 151 -21.57 -0.30 -0.85
CA GLU A 151 -21.29 -0.16 -2.27
C GLU A 151 -20.04 0.69 -2.53
N LEU A 152 -19.90 1.82 -1.84
CA LEU A 152 -18.71 2.67 -1.90
C LEU A 152 -17.45 1.88 -1.54
N TYR A 153 -17.49 1.09 -0.47
CA TYR A 153 -16.34 0.30 -0.05
C TYR A 153 -16.13 -0.97 -0.88
N LYS A 154 -17.17 -1.56 -1.47
CA LYS A 154 -17.03 -2.63 -2.46
C LYS A 154 -16.26 -2.14 -3.68
N ASN A 155 -16.59 -0.96 -4.17
CA ASN A 155 -15.93 -0.32 -5.31
C ASN A 155 -14.53 0.20 -4.96
N ALA A 156 -14.30 0.67 -3.74
CA ALA A 156 -12.99 1.07 -3.23
C ALA A 156 -12.07 -0.15 -3.02
N SER A 157 -12.61 -1.26 -2.52
CA SER A 157 -11.89 -2.55 -2.42
C SER A 157 -11.63 -3.19 -3.78
N ALA A 158 -12.44 -2.88 -4.79
CA ALA A 158 -12.21 -3.24 -6.18
C ALA A 158 -11.11 -2.39 -6.85
N ARG A 159 -10.76 -1.22 -6.31
CA ARG A 159 -9.48 -0.58 -6.59
C ARG A 159 -8.43 -1.46 -5.93
N ARG A 160 -7.73 -2.26 -6.72
CA ARG A 160 -6.73 -3.25 -6.33
C ARG A 160 -5.87 -2.75 -5.16
N THR A 161 -6.24 -3.08 -3.93
CA THR A 161 -5.40 -2.93 -2.76
C THR A 161 -4.37 -4.06 -2.65
N GLY A 162 -4.60 -5.16 -3.39
CA GLY A 162 -3.70 -6.29 -3.53
C GLY A 162 -3.02 -6.31 -4.89
N LEU A 163 -1.70 -6.50 -4.90
CA LEU A 163 -0.95 -6.79 -6.12
C LEU A 163 -1.25 -8.22 -6.59
N LYS A 164 -1.30 -8.44 -7.89
CA LYS A 164 -1.28 -9.77 -8.47
C LYS A 164 0.17 -10.23 -8.62
N ILE A 165 0.57 -11.16 -7.76
CA ILE A 165 1.97 -11.59 -7.63
C ILE A 165 2.12 -13.04 -8.07
N GLY A 166 3.06 -13.28 -9.00
CA GLY A 166 3.46 -14.61 -9.41
C GLY A 166 4.67 -15.12 -8.62
N LEU A 167 4.55 -16.25 -7.93
CA LEU A 167 5.70 -16.97 -7.39
C LEU A 167 6.20 -17.95 -8.43
N LEU A 168 7.27 -17.59 -9.16
CA LEU A 168 7.86 -18.39 -10.23
C LEU A 168 8.82 -19.42 -9.64
N ALA A 169 8.38 -20.66 -9.47
CA ALA A 169 9.13 -21.73 -8.83
C ALA A 169 8.81 -23.11 -9.43
N SER A 170 9.51 -24.15 -9.04
CA SER A 170 9.33 -25.52 -9.55
C SER A 170 8.61 -26.48 -8.60
N ASN A 171 8.47 -26.13 -7.33
CA ASN A 171 7.85 -27.02 -6.33
C ASN A 171 6.99 -26.21 -5.34
N PRO A 172 5.65 -26.34 -5.39
CA PRO A 172 4.75 -25.63 -4.51
C PRO A 172 4.82 -26.13 -3.04
N SER A 173 5.23 -27.38 -2.82
CA SER A 173 5.23 -28.00 -1.49
C SER A 173 6.41 -27.60 -0.61
N LEU A 174 7.42 -26.88 -1.15
CA LEU A 174 8.52 -26.40 -0.33
C LEU A 174 8.03 -25.41 0.72
N TYR A 175 8.47 -25.60 1.96
CA TYR A 175 8.09 -24.74 3.09
C TYR A 175 8.24 -23.25 2.77
N SER A 176 9.39 -22.83 2.22
CA SER A 176 9.64 -21.43 1.89
C SER A 176 8.69 -20.88 0.83
N ASN A 177 8.28 -21.69 -0.16
CA ASN A 177 7.34 -21.26 -1.18
C ASN A 177 5.92 -21.12 -0.59
N ARG A 178 5.48 -22.05 0.24
CA ARG A 178 4.20 -21.94 0.95
C ARG A 178 4.16 -20.69 1.83
N ARG A 179 5.23 -20.44 2.60
CA ARG A 179 5.30 -19.26 3.47
C ARG A 179 5.25 -17.93 2.70
N ILE A 180 5.82 -17.87 1.49
CA ILE A 180 5.73 -16.68 0.63
C ILE A 180 4.29 -16.49 0.14
N MET A 181 3.62 -17.57 -0.30
CA MET A 181 2.22 -17.53 -0.72
C MET A 181 1.31 -17.05 0.42
N GLU A 182 1.38 -17.72 1.57
CA GLU A 182 0.60 -17.36 2.78
C GLU A 182 0.86 -15.91 3.23
N ALA A 183 2.11 -15.47 3.21
CA ALA A 183 2.47 -14.11 3.62
C ALA A 183 1.96 -13.04 2.64
N GLY A 184 1.89 -13.35 1.35
CA GLY A 184 1.30 -12.48 0.34
C GLY A 184 -0.22 -12.39 0.50
N GLU A 185 -0.90 -13.52 0.63
CA GLU A 185 -2.34 -13.61 0.85
C GLU A 185 -2.78 -12.90 2.14
N ALA A 186 -2.02 -13.10 3.24
CA ALA A 186 -2.26 -12.43 4.51
C ALA A 186 -2.13 -10.89 4.43
N ARG A 187 -1.45 -10.38 3.41
CA ARG A 187 -1.30 -8.94 3.11
C ARG A 187 -2.30 -8.44 2.07
N GLY A 188 -3.26 -9.28 1.68
CA GLY A 188 -4.28 -8.94 0.70
C GLY A 188 -3.83 -8.99 -0.75
N HIS A 189 -2.68 -9.62 -1.06
CA HIS A 189 -2.22 -9.81 -2.43
C HIS A 189 -2.87 -11.06 -3.07
N GLU A 190 -3.14 -10.99 -4.37
CA GLU A 190 -3.57 -12.13 -5.18
C GLU A 190 -2.34 -12.95 -5.58
N MET A 191 -2.07 -14.04 -4.86
CA MET A 191 -0.87 -14.85 -5.07
C MET A 191 -1.11 -15.99 -6.07
N HIS A 192 -0.21 -16.14 -7.02
CA HIS A 192 -0.24 -17.22 -8.03
C HIS A 192 1.05 -18.02 -8.01
N PHE A 193 0.96 -19.32 -7.76
CA PHE A 193 2.09 -20.21 -7.96
C PHE A 193 2.26 -20.53 -9.44
N LEU A 194 3.37 -20.12 -10.04
CA LEU A 194 3.72 -20.34 -11.45
C LEU A 194 4.83 -21.40 -11.54
N ASN A 195 4.47 -22.61 -11.94
CA ASN A 195 5.45 -23.66 -12.15
C ASN A 195 6.27 -23.37 -13.42
N ILE A 196 7.57 -23.14 -13.23
CA ILE A 196 8.50 -22.81 -14.34
C ILE A 196 8.41 -23.81 -15.50
N LYS A 197 8.22 -25.10 -15.19
CA LYS A 197 8.15 -26.17 -16.21
C LYS A 197 6.89 -26.17 -17.05
N GLU A 198 5.88 -25.43 -16.61
CA GLU A 198 4.56 -25.34 -17.26
C GLU A 198 4.34 -23.99 -17.93
N CYS A 199 5.32 -23.11 -17.84
CA CYS A 199 5.36 -21.83 -18.57
C CYS A 199 6.07 -22.02 -19.92
N TYR A 200 5.58 -21.36 -20.96
CA TYR A 200 6.27 -21.22 -22.24
C TYR A 200 6.11 -19.79 -22.77
N MET A 201 7.13 -19.31 -23.47
CA MET A 201 7.21 -17.95 -23.98
C MET A 201 6.82 -17.91 -25.45
N LYS A 202 6.00 -16.93 -25.82
CA LYS A 202 5.84 -16.49 -27.19
C LYS A 202 6.69 -15.24 -27.38
N LEU A 203 7.71 -15.34 -28.19
CA LEU A 203 8.60 -14.24 -28.52
C LEU A 203 7.98 -13.46 -29.67
N ASP A 204 7.52 -12.28 -29.38
CA ASP A 204 6.92 -11.35 -30.33
C ASP A 204 7.44 -9.95 -30.00
N ALA A 205 7.84 -9.19 -31.02
CA ALA A 205 8.45 -7.87 -30.84
C ALA A 205 7.47 -6.85 -30.26
N ASP A 206 6.22 -6.93 -30.70
CA ASP A 206 5.18 -5.96 -30.32
C ASP A 206 4.40 -6.40 -29.07
N LYS A 207 4.25 -7.73 -28.90
CA LYS A 207 3.47 -8.29 -27.80
C LYS A 207 4.13 -9.56 -27.23
N PRO A 208 5.14 -9.41 -26.36
CA PRO A 208 5.72 -10.55 -25.66
C PRO A 208 4.68 -11.18 -24.72
N GLU A 209 4.53 -12.51 -24.78
CA GLU A 209 3.56 -13.25 -23.99
C GLU A 209 4.21 -14.42 -23.26
N ILE A 210 3.68 -14.76 -22.09
CA ILE A 210 3.96 -16.02 -21.39
C ILE A 210 2.65 -16.78 -21.30
N HIS A 211 2.68 -18.05 -21.70
CA HIS A 211 1.55 -18.96 -21.61
C HIS A 211 1.80 -20.01 -20.52
N TYR A 212 0.74 -20.44 -19.89
CA TYR A 212 0.74 -21.38 -18.77
C TYR A 212 -0.30 -22.46 -18.97
N ARG A 213 0.03 -23.72 -18.69
CA ARG A 213 -0.90 -24.86 -18.67
C ARG A 213 -1.98 -24.80 -19.76
N GLY A 214 -1.67 -25.34 -20.94
CA GLY A 214 -2.66 -25.49 -22.01
C GLY A 214 -3.08 -24.19 -22.71
N GLY A 215 -2.28 -23.14 -22.63
CA GLY A 215 -2.46 -21.93 -23.42
C GLY A 215 -3.02 -20.71 -22.72
N LYS A 216 -3.22 -20.79 -21.38
CA LYS A 216 -3.63 -19.60 -20.60
C LYS A 216 -2.53 -18.55 -20.65
N VAL A 217 -2.84 -17.37 -21.18
CA VAL A 217 -1.93 -16.22 -21.18
C VAL A 217 -1.78 -15.69 -19.73
N LEU A 218 -0.55 -15.50 -19.29
CA LEU A 218 -0.23 -14.86 -18.03
C LEU A 218 -0.16 -13.34 -18.24
N ASP A 219 -1.23 -12.66 -17.89
CA ASP A 219 -1.38 -11.22 -18.06
C ASP A 219 -1.68 -10.52 -16.71
N ASN A 220 -1.54 -9.20 -16.71
CA ASN A 220 -1.90 -8.32 -15.60
C ASN A 220 -1.24 -8.69 -14.28
N PHE A 221 -0.02 -9.23 -14.29
CA PHE A 221 0.81 -9.37 -13.08
C PHE A 221 1.47 -8.03 -12.76
N ASP A 222 1.40 -7.63 -11.49
CA ASP A 222 2.10 -6.45 -10.97
C ASP A 222 3.55 -6.79 -10.65
N ALA A 223 3.77 -8.01 -10.10
CA ALA A 223 5.09 -8.49 -9.73
C ALA A 223 5.26 -9.99 -9.91
N VAL A 224 6.52 -10.41 -10.07
CA VAL A 224 6.92 -11.83 -10.02
C VAL A 224 8.09 -11.99 -9.05
N ILE A 225 8.04 -13.04 -8.24
CA ILE A 225 9.11 -13.46 -7.32
C ILE A 225 9.77 -14.72 -7.90
N PRO A 226 10.93 -14.59 -8.58
CA PRO A 226 11.65 -15.74 -9.12
C PRO A 226 12.34 -16.54 -8.01
N ARG A 227 11.95 -17.81 -7.86
CA ARG A 227 12.57 -18.79 -6.96
C ARG A 227 13.20 -19.93 -7.76
N ILE A 228 14.19 -19.57 -8.56
CA ILE A 228 14.79 -20.43 -9.59
C ILE A 228 15.85 -21.34 -8.97
N ARG A 229 15.72 -22.65 -9.18
CA ARG A 229 16.70 -23.65 -8.73
C ARG A 229 17.93 -23.67 -9.66
N PRO A 230 19.13 -24.08 -9.17
CA PRO A 230 20.33 -24.16 -10.00
C PRO A 230 20.14 -24.96 -11.29
N SER A 231 19.44 -26.09 -11.24
CA SER A 231 19.24 -26.98 -12.38
C SER A 231 18.39 -26.41 -13.51
N ILE A 232 17.67 -25.30 -13.28
CA ILE A 232 16.79 -24.67 -14.28
C ILE A 232 17.09 -23.17 -14.43
N THR A 233 18.29 -22.74 -14.05
CA THR A 233 18.68 -21.31 -14.04
C THR A 233 18.50 -20.68 -15.43
N PHE A 234 18.95 -21.34 -16.50
CA PHE A 234 18.86 -20.82 -17.85
C PHE A 234 17.40 -20.47 -18.23
N TYR A 235 16.49 -21.45 -18.12
CA TYR A 235 15.09 -21.27 -18.52
C TYR A 235 14.34 -20.34 -17.56
N GLY A 236 14.59 -20.44 -16.26
CA GLY A 236 13.99 -19.56 -15.27
C GLY A 236 14.39 -18.09 -15.45
N CYS A 237 15.65 -17.82 -15.78
CA CYS A 237 16.09 -16.48 -16.14
C CYS A 237 15.53 -15.99 -17.47
N ALA A 238 15.33 -16.88 -18.43
CA ALA A 238 14.67 -16.51 -19.69
C ALA A 238 13.21 -16.09 -19.47
N LEU A 239 12.45 -16.84 -18.65
CA LEU A 239 11.10 -16.46 -18.24
C LEU A 239 11.08 -15.15 -17.46
N THR A 240 12.04 -14.93 -16.55
CA THR A 240 12.15 -13.67 -15.79
C THR A 240 12.38 -12.49 -16.74
N ARG A 241 13.28 -12.61 -17.73
CA ARG A 241 13.49 -11.59 -18.77
C ARG A 241 12.23 -11.32 -19.59
N GLN A 242 11.43 -12.35 -19.86
CA GLN A 242 10.15 -12.17 -20.57
C GLN A 242 9.16 -11.37 -19.73
N PHE A 243 9.03 -11.64 -18.43
CA PHE A 243 8.24 -10.80 -17.51
C PHE A 243 8.76 -9.35 -17.46
N GLU A 244 10.09 -9.16 -17.40
CA GLU A 244 10.70 -7.82 -17.47
C GLU A 244 10.33 -7.10 -18.78
N ALA A 245 10.36 -7.80 -19.91
CA ALA A 245 9.93 -7.26 -21.22
C ALA A 245 8.43 -6.87 -21.24
N MET A 246 7.60 -7.64 -20.53
CA MET A 246 6.18 -7.35 -20.31
C MET A 246 5.94 -6.22 -19.30
N LYS A 247 7.01 -5.55 -18.79
CA LYS A 247 6.96 -4.49 -17.77
C LYS A 247 6.44 -4.95 -16.41
N VAL A 248 6.52 -6.22 -16.10
CA VAL A 248 6.22 -6.78 -14.79
C VAL A 248 7.43 -6.61 -13.87
N PHE A 249 7.21 -6.11 -12.66
CA PHE A 249 8.28 -6.00 -11.67
C PHE A 249 8.79 -7.39 -11.27
N CYS A 250 10.09 -7.64 -11.39
CA CYS A 250 10.72 -8.90 -10.99
C CYS A 250 11.60 -8.70 -9.74
N LEU A 251 11.23 -9.31 -8.64
CA LEU A 251 12.02 -9.35 -7.40
C LEU A 251 12.98 -10.55 -7.46
N ASN A 252 14.04 -10.31 -7.66
CA ASN A 252 15.30 -10.14 -8.30
C ASN A 252 15.22 -10.17 -9.84
N SER A 253 15.98 -9.33 -10.52
CA SER A 253 16.07 -9.32 -11.97
C SER A 253 16.79 -10.58 -12.50
N ALA A 254 16.49 -10.94 -13.74
CA ALA A 254 17.16 -12.04 -14.41
C ALA A 254 18.71 -11.85 -14.44
N LYS A 255 19.15 -10.59 -14.60
CA LYS A 255 20.58 -10.22 -14.54
C LYS A 255 21.17 -10.53 -13.17
N ALA A 256 20.53 -10.10 -12.08
CA ALA A 256 21.01 -10.34 -10.72
C ALA A 256 21.06 -11.85 -10.39
N ILE A 257 20.05 -12.62 -10.82
CA ILE A 257 20.03 -14.08 -10.63
C ILE A 257 21.19 -14.74 -11.38
N THR A 258 21.43 -14.36 -12.63
CA THR A 258 22.53 -14.91 -13.44
C THR A 258 23.89 -14.58 -12.83
N GLN A 259 24.09 -13.35 -12.41
CA GLN A 259 25.34 -12.91 -11.77
C GLN A 259 25.61 -13.65 -10.45
N SER A 260 24.57 -13.82 -9.60
CA SER A 260 24.71 -14.52 -8.33
C SER A 260 24.94 -16.04 -8.48
N ARG A 261 24.64 -16.63 -9.63
CA ARG A 261 24.89 -18.03 -9.94
C ARG A 261 26.34 -18.32 -10.36
N ASP A 262 27.00 -17.34 -10.94
CA ASP A 262 28.40 -17.37 -11.26
C ASP A 262 29.19 -16.94 -10.01
N LYS A 263 29.76 -17.93 -9.30
CA LYS A 263 30.48 -17.68 -8.04
C LYS A 263 31.69 -16.80 -8.23
N LEU A 264 32.44 -17.02 -9.30
CA LEU A 264 33.65 -16.25 -9.60
C LEU A 264 33.27 -14.80 -9.91
N TYR A 265 32.30 -14.61 -10.81
CA TYR A 265 31.81 -13.28 -11.16
C TYR A 265 31.19 -12.53 -9.96
N SER A 266 30.45 -13.24 -9.08
CA SER A 266 29.91 -12.64 -7.86
C SER A 266 31.02 -12.08 -6.96
N LEU A 267 32.10 -12.83 -6.76
CA LEU A 267 33.25 -12.40 -5.96
C LEU A 267 33.95 -11.20 -6.60
N GLN A 268 34.15 -11.24 -7.91
CA GLN A 268 34.76 -10.13 -8.65
C GLN A 268 33.90 -8.85 -8.54
N LEU A 269 32.56 -8.95 -8.60
CA LEU A 269 31.64 -7.83 -8.40
C LEU A 269 31.75 -7.26 -6.99
N LEU A 270 31.80 -8.10 -5.96
CA LEU A 270 31.95 -7.67 -4.57
C LEU A 270 33.21 -6.87 -4.38
N LEU A 271 34.36 -7.41 -4.87
CA LEU A 271 35.66 -6.72 -4.84
C LEU A 271 35.62 -5.38 -5.59
N HIS A 272 35.01 -5.35 -6.78
CA HIS A 272 34.89 -4.13 -7.57
C HIS A 272 34.11 -3.02 -6.83
N HIS A 273 33.14 -3.39 -6.00
CA HIS A 273 32.36 -2.48 -5.17
C HIS A 273 32.93 -2.27 -3.75
N GLY A 274 34.17 -2.67 -3.49
CA GLY A 274 34.85 -2.42 -2.23
C GLY A 274 34.34 -3.25 -1.06
N VAL A 275 33.69 -4.38 -1.34
CA VAL A 275 33.26 -5.32 -0.30
C VAL A 275 34.38 -6.32 -0.04
N ASP A 276 34.85 -6.38 1.19
CA ASP A 276 35.89 -7.32 1.59
C ASP A 276 35.41 -8.78 1.50
N ILE A 277 36.22 -9.61 0.88
CA ILE A 277 35.97 -11.05 0.79
C ILE A 277 37.21 -11.80 1.30
N PRO A 278 37.07 -13.03 1.81
CA PRO A 278 38.24 -13.88 2.13
C PRO A 278 39.10 -14.10 0.90
N THR A 279 40.43 -14.17 1.10
CA THR A 279 41.38 -14.51 0.02
C THR A 279 40.99 -15.87 -0.59
N THR A 280 40.66 -15.87 -1.86
CA THR A 280 40.11 -17.03 -2.56
C THR A 280 40.89 -17.28 -3.83
N GLY A 281 41.40 -18.52 -3.97
CA GLY A 281 42.05 -19.02 -5.19
C GLY A 281 41.11 -19.97 -5.94
N PHE A 282 41.16 -19.96 -7.27
CA PHE A 282 40.39 -20.83 -8.17
C PHE A 282 41.35 -21.64 -9.03
#